data_54765c0982110fd0cf9ebec74aed7f8c
#
_entry.id   54765c0982110fd0cf9ebec74aed7f8c
#
_cell.length_a   1.000
_cell.length_b   1.000
_cell.length_c   1.000
_cell.angle_alpha   90.00
_cell.angle_beta   90.00
_cell.angle_gamma   90.00
#
_symmetry.space_group_name_H-M   'P 1'
#
loop_
_entity.id
_entity.type
_entity.pdbx_description
1 polymer ?
#
loop_
_entity_poly.entity_id
_entity_poly.type
_entity_poly.pdbx_seq_one_letter_code
_entity_poly.pdbx_strand_id
1 'polypeptide(L)'
;LHLSIRRQRQMCIRDRYTTYNGNRIKNMTEKIKLINTKEDPIILFSKWFEEAKQKEINDPNAMNLSTISESLMPSSRIVLLKSFDKNGFVFYTNAESKKGNSININPQVSLNFHWKSLLRQVRIEGIAKLVTNKEADEYFDSRPKASKIGAWASDQSSELKTRDELINEFNKYTRKYKEEIIPRPNHWTGFRVEPLLIEFWQYMSFRLHDRVEYNKNNDSWLIKR
;
A
#
# COMPACT_ATOMS: atom_id res chain seq x y z
N LEU A 1 41.70 5.70 12.26
CA LEU A 1 40.97 4.64 11.54
C LEU A 1 39.50 4.99 11.31
N HIS A 2 38.80 5.69 12.22
CA HIS A 2 37.35 5.98 12.09
C HIS A 2 36.98 7.02 11.03
N LEU A 3 37.84 7.94 10.67
CA LEU A 3 37.60 8.98 9.67
C LEU A 3 37.75 8.48 8.22
N SER A 4 38.56 7.46 7.98
CA SER A 4 38.78 6.89 6.66
C SER A 4 37.56 6.05 6.22
N ILE A 5 36.91 5.35 7.15
CA ILE A 5 35.73 4.50 6.87
C ILE A 5 34.48 5.35 6.55
N ARG A 6 34.31 6.51 7.19
CA ARG A 6 33.22 7.45 6.83
C ARG A 6 33.40 8.06 5.45
N ARG A 7 34.62 8.42 5.06
CA ARG A 7 34.94 8.93 3.72
C ARG A 7 34.73 7.87 2.63
N GLN A 8 35.12 6.62 2.88
CA GLN A 8 34.88 5.51 1.92
C GLN A 8 33.41 5.20 1.76
N ARG A 9 32.59 5.20 2.84
CA ARG A 9 31.12 5.00 2.71
C ARG A 9 30.44 6.14 1.95
N GLN A 10 30.87 7.38 2.14
CA GLN A 10 30.35 8.51 1.36
C GLN A 10 30.81 8.49 -0.11
N MET A 11 32.03 8.03 -0.41
CA MET A 11 32.50 7.83 -1.79
C MET A 11 31.75 6.71 -2.49
N CYS A 12 31.53 5.56 -1.87
CA CYS A 12 30.80 4.44 -2.49
C CYS A 12 29.32 4.79 -2.80
N ILE A 13 28.69 5.66 -2.03
CA ILE A 13 27.35 6.17 -2.33
C ILE A 13 27.39 7.19 -3.48
N ARG A 14 28.42 8.03 -3.54
CA ARG A 14 28.61 9.03 -4.59
C ARG A 14 28.95 8.38 -5.94
N ASP A 15 29.80 7.36 -5.98
CA ASP A 15 30.28 6.72 -7.22
C ASP A 15 29.22 5.84 -7.87
N ARG A 16 28.32 5.20 -7.11
CA ARG A 16 27.19 4.47 -7.71
C ARG A 16 26.18 5.37 -8.41
N TYR A 17 26.07 6.62 -8.02
CA TYR A 17 25.20 7.59 -8.69
C TYR A 17 25.87 8.30 -9.85
N THR A 18 27.22 8.47 -9.84
CA THR A 18 27.97 9.16 -10.91
C THR A 18 28.26 8.26 -12.10
N THR A 19 28.57 6.98 -11.92
CA THR A 19 28.83 6.05 -13.01
C THR A 19 27.57 5.65 -13.79
N TYR A 20 26.38 5.69 -13.17
CA TYR A 20 25.11 5.44 -13.86
C TYR A 20 24.63 6.66 -14.68
N ASN A 21 25.17 7.85 -14.45
CA ASN A 21 24.69 9.11 -15.02
C ASN A 21 25.58 9.70 -16.14
N GLY A 22 26.77 9.17 -16.39
CA GLY A 22 27.68 9.75 -17.36
C GLY A 22 27.13 9.80 -18.80
N ASN A 23 26.30 8.84 -19.19
CA ASN A 23 25.65 8.79 -20.51
C ASN A 23 24.21 9.34 -20.53
N ARG A 24 23.61 9.60 -19.34
CA ARG A 24 22.23 10.14 -19.24
C ARG A 24 22.17 11.67 -19.21
N ILE A 25 23.26 12.35 -18.86
CA ILE A 25 23.28 13.83 -18.82
C ILE A 25 23.13 14.43 -20.22
N LYS A 26 23.59 13.75 -21.28
CA LYS A 26 23.45 14.23 -22.65
C LYS A 26 22.04 14.17 -23.25
N ASN A 27 21.13 13.37 -22.67
CA ASN A 27 19.75 13.20 -23.16
C ASN A 27 18.69 13.84 -22.24
N MET A 28 19.08 14.63 -21.24
CA MET A 28 18.18 15.21 -20.24
C MET A 28 17.59 16.57 -20.60
N THR A 29 17.57 16.92 -21.89
CA THR A 29 16.73 17.99 -22.41
C THR A 29 15.34 17.52 -22.83
N GLU A 30 15.00 16.23 -22.62
CA GLU A 30 13.60 15.81 -22.67
C GLU A 30 12.83 16.61 -21.62
N LYS A 31 11.80 17.35 -22.07
CA LYS A 31 10.91 18.17 -21.23
C LYS A 31 10.42 17.32 -20.07
N ILE A 32 11.00 17.51 -18.89
CA ILE A 32 10.57 16.86 -17.67
C ILE A 32 9.11 17.25 -17.47
N LYS A 33 8.22 16.27 -17.63
CA LYS A 33 6.79 16.49 -17.48
C LYS A 33 6.47 16.56 -15.99
N LEU A 34 6.18 17.76 -15.51
CA LEU A 34 5.71 17.97 -14.13
C LEU A 34 4.36 17.29 -13.92
N ILE A 35 4.07 16.99 -12.66
CA ILE A 35 2.78 16.43 -12.22
C ILE A 35 1.66 17.39 -12.63
N ASN A 36 0.65 16.86 -13.33
CA ASN A 36 -0.49 17.67 -13.79
C ASN A 36 -1.42 17.97 -12.63
N THR A 37 -1.49 19.23 -12.22
CA THR A 37 -2.35 19.71 -11.11
C THR A 37 -3.77 20.04 -11.54
N LYS A 38 -4.11 19.93 -12.82
CA LYS A 38 -5.47 20.22 -13.33
C LYS A 38 -6.42 19.03 -13.23
N GLU A 39 -5.89 17.86 -12.87
CA GLU A 39 -6.66 16.62 -12.80
C GLU A 39 -7.13 16.36 -11.36
N ASP A 40 -8.29 15.72 -11.25
CA ASP A 40 -8.72 15.13 -9.98
C ASP A 40 -7.68 14.10 -9.49
N PRO A 41 -7.34 14.09 -8.18
CA PRO A 41 -6.30 13.20 -7.67
C PRO A 41 -6.62 11.70 -7.83
N ILE A 42 -7.88 11.30 -7.85
CA ILE A 42 -8.24 9.89 -8.09
C ILE A 42 -8.00 9.52 -9.54
N ILE A 43 -8.28 10.43 -10.48
CA ILE A 43 -7.98 10.24 -11.91
C ILE A 43 -6.46 10.19 -12.12
N LEU A 44 -5.71 11.09 -11.49
CA LEU A 44 -4.24 11.08 -11.56
C LEU A 44 -3.66 9.79 -10.96
N PHE A 45 -4.18 9.34 -9.81
CA PHE A 45 -3.80 8.06 -9.22
C PHE A 45 -4.07 6.90 -10.17
N SER A 46 -5.25 6.86 -10.80
CA SER A 46 -5.62 5.82 -11.75
C SER A 46 -4.61 5.72 -12.91
N LYS A 47 -4.22 6.86 -13.48
CA LYS A 47 -3.22 6.89 -14.57
C LYS A 47 -1.85 6.37 -14.12
N TRP A 48 -1.39 6.83 -12.96
CA TRP A 48 -0.11 6.38 -12.41
C TRP A 48 -0.11 4.90 -12.04
N PHE A 49 -1.23 4.41 -11.54
CA PHE A 49 -1.40 3.01 -11.19
C PHE A 49 -1.44 2.10 -12.43
N GLU A 50 -2.09 2.52 -13.53
CA GLU A 50 -2.04 1.76 -14.78
C GLU A 50 -0.61 1.71 -15.35
N GLU A 51 0.14 2.81 -15.29
CA GLU A 51 1.56 2.80 -15.66
C GLU A 51 2.38 1.86 -14.75
N ALA A 52 2.07 1.84 -13.44
CA ALA A 52 2.73 0.95 -12.49
C ALA A 52 2.45 -0.52 -12.78
N LYS A 53 1.22 -0.90 -13.14
CA LYS A 53 0.89 -2.26 -13.56
C LYS A 53 1.72 -2.76 -14.75
N GLN A 54 2.14 -1.84 -15.62
CA GLN A 54 2.94 -2.17 -16.79
C GLN A 54 4.46 -2.20 -16.52
N LYS A 55 4.94 -1.47 -15.51
CA LYS A 55 6.37 -1.22 -15.31
C LYS A 55 6.95 -1.85 -14.05
N GLU A 56 6.15 -2.02 -12.99
CA GLU A 56 6.61 -2.70 -11.78
C GLU A 56 6.70 -4.20 -12.02
N ILE A 57 7.79 -4.80 -11.54
CA ILE A 57 8.05 -6.24 -11.71
C ILE A 57 7.08 -7.07 -10.87
N ASN A 58 6.77 -6.59 -9.64
CA ASN A 58 5.94 -7.30 -8.66
C ASN A 58 4.96 -6.34 -8.02
N ASP A 59 3.77 -6.83 -7.74
CA ASP A 59 2.75 -6.23 -6.87
C ASP A 59 2.61 -4.70 -6.95
N PRO A 60 2.29 -4.12 -8.11
CA PRO A 60 2.09 -2.67 -8.25
C PRO A 60 1.03 -2.12 -7.30
N ASN A 61 0.14 -2.98 -6.82
CA ASN A 61 -0.90 -2.70 -5.85
C ASN A 61 -0.47 -2.89 -4.37
N ALA A 62 0.78 -3.28 -4.12
CA ALA A 62 1.30 -3.32 -2.76
C ALA A 62 1.46 -1.91 -2.20
N MET A 63 0.96 -1.70 -1.00
CA MET A 63 1.05 -0.43 -0.30
C MET A 63 1.41 -0.64 1.17
N ASN A 64 2.24 0.23 1.70
CA ASN A 64 2.52 0.26 3.13
C ASN A 64 1.36 0.93 3.85
N LEU A 65 0.67 0.20 4.71
CA LEU A 65 -0.37 0.70 5.60
C LEU A 65 0.25 1.00 6.96
N SER A 66 0.17 2.25 7.41
CA SER A 66 0.52 2.68 8.75
C SER A 66 -0.73 2.88 9.60
N THR A 67 -0.69 2.38 10.83
CA THR A 67 -1.77 2.48 11.83
C THR A 67 -1.18 2.91 13.16
N ILE A 68 -1.99 3.46 14.04
CA ILE A 68 -1.61 3.91 15.37
C ILE A 68 -2.31 3.02 16.39
N SER A 69 -1.54 2.45 17.34
CA SER A 69 -2.11 1.65 18.44
C SER A 69 -2.74 2.54 19.51
N GLU A 70 -3.43 1.93 20.48
CA GLU A 70 -3.97 2.60 21.65
C GLU A 70 -2.89 3.38 22.44
N SER A 71 -1.67 2.83 22.52
CA SER A 71 -0.51 3.51 23.13
C SER A 71 0.16 4.55 22.24
N LEU A 72 -0.50 4.97 21.16
CA LEU A 72 -0.02 5.94 20.17
C LEU A 72 1.26 5.50 19.41
N MET A 73 1.62 4.22 19.49
CA MET A 73 2.75 3.69 18.76
C MET A 73 2.37 3.42 17.30
N PRO A 74 3.09 4.02 16.33
CA PRO A 74 2.89 3.72 14.92
C PRO A 74 3.39 2.32 14.59
N SER A 75 2.66 1.65 13.70
CA SER A 75 3.02 0.34 13.19
C SER A 75 2.68 0.26 11.71
N SER A 76 3.55 -0.36 10.90
CA SER A 76 3.32 -0.45 9.45
C SER A 76 3.54 -1.87 8.91
N ARG A 77 2.89 -2.18 7.80
CA ARG A 77 2.97 -3.45 7.06
C ARG A 77 2.51 -3.26 5.63
N ILE A 78 2.87 -4.21 4.77
CA ILE A 78 2.36 -4.22 3.41
C ILE A 78 0.95 -4.85 3.40
N VAL A 79 0.04 -4.21 2.68
CA VAL A 79 -1.27 -4.72 2.29
C VAL A 79 -1.47 -4.48 0.80
N LEU A 80 -2.47 -5.13 0.19
CA LEU A 80 -2.72 -5.01 -1.25
C LEU A 80 -3.97 -4.16 -1.49
N LEU A 81 -3.84 -3.11 -2.30
CA LEU A 81 -4.98 -2.39 -2.86
C LEU A 81 -5.82 -3.34 -3.71
N LYS A 82 -7.13 -3.37 -3.51
CA LYS A 82 -8.06 -4.24 -4.24
C LYS A 82 -8.99 -3.46 -5.16
N SER A 83 -9.43 -2.30 -4.72
CA SER A 83 -10.20 -1.36 -5.53
C SER A 83 -10.00 0.06 -5.02
N PHE A 84 -10.32 1.03 -5.85
CA PHE A 84 -10.39 2.44 -5.47
C PHE A 84 -11.40 3.15 -6.35
N ASP A 85 -12.02 4.16 -5.80
CA ASP A 85 -12.97 5.03 -6.46
C ASP A 85 -12.94 6.44 -5.80
N LYS A 86 -13.87 7.30 -6.16
CA LYS A 86 -14.01 8.65 -5.56
C LYS A 86 -14.23 8.64 -4.04
N ASN A 87 -14.67 7.49 -3.48
CA ASN A 87 -14.91 7.33 -2.05
C ASN A 87 -13.68 6.80 -1.30
N GLY A 88 -12.63 6.36 -1.99
CA GLY A 88 -11.37 5.97 -1.38
C GLY A 88 -10.78 4.65 -1.85
N PHE A 89 -9.86 4.12 -1.05
CA PHE A 89 -8.96 3.00 -1.36
C PHE A 89 -9.31 1.80 -0.50
N VAL A 90 -9.54 0.63 -1.11
CA VAL A 90 -10.03 -0.56 -0.40
C VAL A 90 -8.95 -1.63 -0.31
N PHE A 91 -8.79 -2.18 0.88
CA PHE A 91 -8.01 -3.39 1.14
C PHE A 91 -8.79 -4.34 2.06
N TYR A 92 -8.45 -5.63 2.02
CA TYR A 92 -9.10 -6.65 2.85
C TYR A 92 -8.10 -7.30 3.80
N THR A 93 -8.57 -7.63 5.00
CA THR A 93 -7.74 -8.21 6.06
C THR A 93 -8.60 -8.92 7.11
N ASN A 94 -7.96 -9.54 8.10
CA ASN A 94 -8.61 -9.95 9.34
C ASN A 94 -8.78 -8.72 10.25
N ALA A 95 -10.03 -8.39 10.64
CA ALA A 95 -10.36 -7.26 11.52
C ALA A 95 -9.82 -7.44 12.96
N GLU A 96 -9.64 -8.68 13.40
CA GLU A 96 -9.11 -9.02 14.74
C GLU A 96 -7.57 -9.04 14.76
N SER A 97 -6.91 -8.84 13.61
CA SER A 97 -5.45 -8.72 13.56
C SER A 97 -4.97 -7.43 14.25
N LYS A 98 -3.67 -7.36 14.61
CA LYS A 98 -3.08 -6.16 15.22
C LYS A 98 -3.42 -4.86 14.48
N LYS A 99 -3.43 -4.87 13.13
CA LYS A 99 -3.80 -3.70 12.33
C LYS A 99 -5.30 -3.40 12.38
N GLY A 100 -6.15 -4.44 12.35
CA GLY A 100 -7.60 -4.29 12.45
C GLY A 100 -8.00 -3.68 13.80
N ASN A 101 -7.45 -4.20 14.89
CA ASN A 101 -7.67 -3.66 16.23
C ASN A 101 -7.18 -2.21 16.34
N SER A 102 -6.01 -1.88 15.78
CA SER A 102 -5.52 -0.50 15.76
C SER A 102 -6.45 0.43 15.01
N ILE A 103 -6.98 0.03 13.85
CA ILE A 103 -7.93 0.84 13.06
C ILE A 103 -9.27 1.03 13.81
N ASN A 104 -9.74 0.01 14.50
CA ASN A 104 -10.98 0.10 15.28
C ASN A 104 -10.86 1.11 16.45
N ILE A 105 -9.67 1.23 17.05
CA ILE A 105 -9.37 2.19 18.11
C ILE A 105 -9.11 3.59 17.53
N ASN A 106 -8.27 3.67 16.51
CA ASN A 106 -7.92 4.92 15.83
C ASN A 106 -7.98 4.71 14.31
N PRO A 107 -9.04 5.22 13.65
CA PRO A 107 -9.25 5.01 12.22
C PRO A 107 -8.34 5.85 11.31
N GLN A 108 -7.49 6.72 11.87
CA GLN A 108 -6.53 7.50 11.10
C GLN A 108 -5.41 6.60 10.59
N VAL A 109 -5.22 6.58 9.29
CA VAL A 109 -4.24 5.71 8.63
C VAL A 109 -3.48 6.45 7.54
N SER A 110 -2.33 5.91 7.18
CA SER A 110 -1.59 6.34 5.99
C SER A 110 -1.31 5.14 5.10
N LEU A 111 -1.52 5.32 3.80
CA LEU A 111 -1.13 4.40 2.74
C LEU A 111 0.04 5.01 1.96
N ASN A 112 1.02 4.19 1.59
CA ASN A 112 2.14 4.63 0.78
C ASN A 112 2.45 3.62 -0.31
N PHE A 113 2.33 4.03 -1.56
CA PHE A 113 2.80 3.32 -2.75
C PHE A 113 4.18 3.82 -3.13
N HIS A 114 5.09 2.90 -3.43
CA HIS A 114 6.42 3.24 -3.91
C HIS A 114 6.75 2.45 -5.17
N TRP A 115 6.52 3.05 -6.32
CA TRP A 115 6.80 2.48 -7.63
C TRP A 115 8.23 2.81 -8.08
N LYS A 116 9.13 1.90 -7.76
CA LYS A 116 10.57 2.07 -7.99
C LYS A 116 10.93 2.21 -9.45
N SER A 117 10.31 1.42 -10.32
CA SER A 117 10.56 1.42 -11.75
C SER A 117 10.13 2.73 -12.43
N LEU A 118 9.15 3.42 -11.83
CA LEU A 118 8.66 4.73 -12.28
C LEU A 118 9.32 5.90 -11.56
N LEU A 119 10.10 5.64 -10.49
CA LEU A 119 10.65 6.67 -9.62
C LEU A 119 9.56 7.57 -9.03
N ARG A 120 8.41 6.97 -8.63
CA ARG A 120 7.23 7.66 -8.12
C ARG A 120 6.80 7.11 -6.77
N GLN A 121 6.18 7.98 -5.99
CA GLN A 121 5.52 7.64 -4.74
C GLN A 121 4.15 8.30 -4.70
N VAL A 122 3.15 7.61 -4.13
CA VAL A 122 1.88 8.21 -3.76
C VAL A 122 1.62 7.92 -2.29
N ARG A 123 1.39 8.97 -1.51
CA ARG A 123 1.04 8.90 -0.11
C ARG A 123 -0.40 9.38 0.09
N ILE A 124 -1.16 8.65 0.89
CA ILE A 124 -2.55 8.94 1.18
C ILE A 124 -2.72 8.93 2.68
N GLU A 125 -3.24 9.99 3.25
CA GLU A 125 -3.67 10.06 4.64
C GLU A 125 -5.18 10.16 4.69
N GLY A 126 -5.82 9.41 5.58
CA GLY A 126 -7.27 9.36 5.61
C GLY A 126 -7.85 8.56 6.76
N ILE A 127 -9.16 8.37 6.69
CA ILE A 127 -9.96 7.66 7.67
C ILE A 127 -10.36 6.30 7.12
N ALA A 128 -9.99 5.24 7.81
CA ALA A 128 -10.39 3.88 7.46
C ALA A 128 -11.77 3.57 8.04
N LYS A 129 -12.68 3.11 7.18
CA LYS A 129 -14.04 2.65 7.55
C LYS A 129 -14.23 1.24 7.06
N LEU A 130 -15.02 0.44 7.78
CA LEU A 130 -15.40 -0.88 7.32
C LEU A 130 -16.17 -0.80 6.01
N VAL A 131 -15.87 -1.69 5.07
CA VAL A 131 -16.72 -1.90 3.89
C VAL A 131 -18.04 -2.57 4.32
N THR A 132 -19.06 -2.54 3.48
CA THR A 132 -20.30 -3.24 3.75
C THR A 132 -20.09 -4.76 3.75
N ASN A 133 -20.94 -5.50 4.45
CA ASN A 133 -20.89 -6.98 4.41
C ASN A 133 -21.03 -7.50 2.99
N LYS A 134 -21.89 -6.88 2.18
CA LYS A 134 -22.07 -7.25 0.78
C LYS A 134 -20.77 -7.12 -0.01
N GLU A 135 -20.04 -5.98 0.09
CA GLU A 135 -18.73 -5.81 -0.56
C GLU A 135 -17.71 -6.83 -0.08
N ALA A 136 -17.71 -7.12 1.24
CA ALA A 136 -16.81 -8.11 1.81
C ALA A 136 -17.11 -9.53 1.31
N ASP A 137 -18.40 -9.91 1.22
CA ASP A 137 -18.84 -11.21 0.73
C ASP A 137 -18.51 -11.38 -0.77
N GLU A 138 -18.85 -10.39 -1.60
CA GLU A 138 -18.56 -10.39 -3.04
C GLU A 138 -17.06 -10.55 -3.32
N TYR A 139 -16.23 -9.81 -2.60
CA TYR A 139 -14.78 -9.93 -2.77
C TYR A 139 -14.25 -11.25 -2.21
N PHE A 140 -14.75 -11.72 -1.06
CA PHE A 140 -14.36 -13.02 -0.52
C PHE A 140 -14.67 -14.14 -1.49
N ASP A 141 -15.83 -14.10 -2.13
CA ASP A 141 -16.26 -15.11 -3.10
C ASP A 141 -15.41 -15.16 -4.37
N SER A 142 -14.87 -14.04 -4.78
CA SER A 142 -13.94 -13.96 -5.92
C SER A 142 -12.56 -14.57 -5.66
N ARG A 143 -12.21 -14.88 -4.40
CA ARG A 143 -10.87 -15.38 -4.02
C ARG A 143 -10.68 -16.85 -4.40
N PRO A 144 -9.44 -17.27 -4.74
CA PRO A 144 -9.10 -18.67 -4.92
C PRO A 144 -9.45 -19.51 -3.67
N LYS A 145 -9.91 -20.76 -3.87
CA LYS A 145 -10.32 -21.68 -2.80
C LYS A 145 -9.28 -21.79 -1.67
N ALA A 146 -8.01 -21.97 -2.01
CA ALA A 146 -6.94 -22.04 -1.02
C ALA A 146 -6.81 -20.76 -0.16
N SER A 147 -7.04 -19.58 -0.75
CA SER A 147 -7.02 -18.31 -0.01
C SER A 147 -8.24 -18.15 0.90
N LYS A 148 -9.41 -18.67 0.52
CA LYS A 148 -10.59 -18.73 1.39
C LYS A 148 -10.35 -19.64 2.60
N ILE A 149 -9.78 -20.83 2.36
CA ILE A 149 -9.39 -21.79 3.42
C ILE A 149 -8.36 -21.16 4.35
N GLY A 150 -7.33 -20.49 3.82
CA GLY A 150 -6.32 -19.78 4.61
C GLY A 150 -6.92 -18.73 5.56
N ALA A 151 -8.01 -18.07 5.17
CA ALA A 151 -8.69 -17.10 6.03
C ALA A 151 -9.40 -17.75 7.24
N TRP A 152 -9.83 -19.02 7.11
CA TRP A 152 -10.38 -19.80 8.21
C TRP A 152 -9.30 -20.45 9.09
N ALA A 153 -8.17 -20.81 8.51
CA ALA A 153 -7.11 -21.54 9.19
C ALA A 153 -6.19 -20.64 10.03
N SER A 154 -6.16 -19.33 9.75
CA SER A 154 -5.19 -18.41 10.32
C SER A 154 -5.83 -17.35 11.22
N ASP A 155 -5.52 -17.41 12.51
CA ASP A 155 -5.76 -16.31 13.46
C ASP A 155 -4.64 -15.27 13.28
N GLN A 156 -4.79 -14.38 12.33
CA GLN A 156 -3.76 -13.43 11.93
C GLN A 156 -3.32 -12.55 13.11
N SER A 157 -2.00 -12.49 13.35
CA SER A 157 -1.35 -11.77 14.44
C SER A 157 -1.47 -12.41 15.83
N SER A 158 -2.01 -13.61 15.93
CA SER A 158 -1.97 -14.41 17.15
C SER A 158 -0.67 -15.18 17.28
N GLU A 159 -0.31 -15.54 18.50
CA GLU A 159 0.84 -16.38 18.76
C GLU A 159 0.62 -17.80 18.20
N LEU A 160 1.59 -18.32 17.52
CA LEU A 160 1.60 -19.66 16.95
C LEU A 160 2.73 -20.46 17.61
N LYS A 161 2.41 -21.56 18.28
CA LYS A 161 3.43 -22.39 18.94
C LYS A 161 4.32 -23.09 17.92
N THR A 162 3.72 -23.63 16.87
CA THR A 162 4.44 -24.29 15.78
C THR A 162 3.81 -23.99 14.43
N ARG A 163 4.62 -24.07 13.37
CA ARG A 163 4.09 -23.96 12.00
C ARG A 163 3.17 -25.14 11.64
N ASP A 164 3.36 -26.30 12.26
CA ASP A 164 2.54 -27.48 12.01
C ASP A 164 1.09 -27.32 12.47
N GLU A 165 0.86 -26.55 13.53
CA GLU A 165 -0.50 -26.18 13.95
C GLU A 165 -1.27 -25.48 12.82
N LEU A 166 -0.64 -24.48 12.18
CA LEU A 166 -1.25 -23.76 11.07
C LEU A 166 -1.53 -24.69 9.86
N ILE A 167 -0.58 -25.59 9.56
CA ILE A 167 -0.73 -26.58 8.49
C ILE A 167 -1.90 -27.53 8.80
N ASN A 168 -2.00 -27.98 10.04
CA ASN A 168 -3.06 -28.87 10.48
C ASN A 168 -4.45 -28.19 10.41
N GLU A 169 -4.58 -26.93 10.85
CA GLU A 169 -5.81 -26.17 10.69
C GLU A 169 -6.17 -25.96 9.21
N PHE A 170 -5.19 -25.63 8.37
CA PHE A 170 -5.41 -25.52 6.92
C PHE A 170 -5.92 -26.82 6.31
N ASN A 171 -5.34 -27.96 6.68
CA ASN A 171 -5.76 -29.28 6.21
C ASN A 171 -7.15 -29.66 6.74
N LYS A 172 -7.47 -29.32 7.98
CA LYS A 172 -8.79 -29.51 8.59
C LYS A 172 -9.88 -28.75 7.80
N TYR A 173 -9.69 -27.46 7.54
CA TYR A 173 -10.64 -26.67 6.75
C TYR A 173 -10.67 -27.08 5.28
N THR A 174 -9.56 -27.55 4.70
CA THR A 174 -9.55 -28.15 3.36
C THR A 174 -10.46 -29.37 3.27
N ARG A 175 -10.45 -30.26 4.28
CA ARG A 175 -11.33 -31.42 4.34
C ARG A 175 -12.79 -31.00 4.57
N LYS A 176 -13.03 -30.06 5.50
CA LYS A 176 -14.36 -29.57 5.82
C LYS A 176 -15.07 -28.99 4.60
N TYR A 177 -14.37 -28.18 3.80
CA TYR A 177 -14.93 -27.48 2.64
C TYR A 177 -14.55 -28.14 1.30
N LYS A 178 -14.39 -29.48 1.28
CA LYS A 178 -13.98 -30.20 0.06
C LYS A 178 -14.97 -29.98 -1.07
N GLU A 179 -16.27 -30.15 -0.81
CA GLU A 179 -17.38 -30.09 -1.78
C GLU A 179 -18.35 -28.92 -1.47
N GLU A 180 -18.06 -28.07 -0.50
CA GLU A 180 -18.96 -27.05 -0.01
C GLU A 180 -18.53 -25.64 -0.43
N ILE A 181 -19.49 -24.72 -0.45
CA ILE A 181 -19.23 -23.28 -0.55
C ILE A 181 -18.53 -22.83 0.75
N ILE A 182 -17.44 -22.11 0.61
CA ILE A 182 -16.69 -21.60 1.77
C ILE A 182 -17.25 -20.22 2.14
N PRO A 183 -18.00 -20.10 3.24
CA PRO A 183 -18.51 -18.80 3.68
C PRO A 183 -17.38 -17.90 4.16
N ARG A 184 -17.59 -16.61 4.15
CA ARG A 184 -16.64 -15.64 4.71
C ARG A 184 -16.60 -15.76 6.25
N PRO A 185 -15.42 -15.86 6.88
CA PRO A 185 -15.32 -15.78 8.34
C PRO A 185 -15.74 -14.40 8.83
N ASN A 186 -16.35 -14.31 10.01
CA ASN A 186 -16.82 -13.04 10.59
C ASN A 186 -15.70 -12.03 10.79
N HIS A 187 -14.52 -12.50 11.16
CA HIS A 187 -13.33 -11.66 11.35
C HIS A 187 -12.70 -11.16 10.05
N TRP A 188 -13.09 -11.71 8.89
CA TRP A 188 -12.50 -11.30 7.62
C TRP A 188 -13.37 -10.23 6.95
N THR A 189 -12.80 -9.05 6.72
CA THR A 189 -13.51 -7.90 6.16
C THR A 189 -12.57 -7.00 5.35
N GLY A 190 -13.09 -5.92 4.82
CA GLY A 190 -12.34 -4.86 4.15
C GLY A 190 -12.43 -3.53 4.89
N PHE A 191 -11.44 -2.69 4.63
CA PHE A 191 -11.45 -1.28 5.02
C PHE A 191 -11.33 -0.42 3.78
N ARG A 192 -12.17 0.62 3.73
CA ARG A 192 -12.08 1.73 2.78
C ARG A 192 -11.41 2.91 3.47
N VAL A 193 -10.31 3.38 2.93
CA VAL A 193 -9.63 4.59 3.39
C VAL A 193 -10.17 5.77 2.61
N GLU A 194 -10.98 6.60 3.26
CA GLU A 194 -11.46 7.87 2.71
C GLU A 194 -10.34 8.89 2.78
N PRO A 195 -9.83 9.40 1.65
CA PRO A 195 -8.66 10.25 1.66
C PRO A 195 -8.98 11.67 2.15
N LEU A 196 -8.16 12.17 3.06
CA LEU A 196 -8.11 13.57 3.49
C LEU A 196 -6.96 14.31 2.80
N LEU A 197 -5.89 13.59 2.48
CA LEU A 197 -4.72 14.08 1.78
C LEU A 197 -4.24 13.03 0.79
N ILE A 198 -3.88 13.45 -0.43
CA ILE A 198 -3.17 12.63 -1.42
C ILE A 198 -1.96 13.42 -1.91
N GLU A 199 -0.77 12.88 -1.71
CA GLU A 199 0.48 13.46 -2.19
C GLU A 199 1.04 12.60 -3.32
N PHE A 200 1.34 13.23 -4.43
CA PHE A 200 2.10 12.66 -5.55
C PHE A 200 3.52 13.19 -5.52
N TRP A 201 4.47 12.28 -5.56
CA TRP A 201 5.88 12.59 -5.60
C TRP A 201 6.54 11.90 -6.79
N GLN A 202 7.35 12.66 -7.54
CA GLN A 202 8.13 12.16 -8.67
C GLN A 202 9.58 12.57 -8.53
N TYR A 203 10.47 11.61 -8.71
CA TYR A 203 11.90 11.85 -8.70
C TYR A 203 12.30 12.82 -9.83
N MET A 204 13.15 13.77 -9.46
CA MET A 204 13.78 14.70 -10.36
C MET A 204 15.27 14.81 -10.03
N SER A 205 16.09 15.17 -11.03
CA SER A 205 17.53 15.36 -10.85
C SER A 205 17.84 16.41 -9.78
N PHE A 206 19.05 16.30 -9.21
CA PHE A 206 19.57 17.24 -8.22
C PHE A 206 18.72 17.34 -6.93
N ARG A 207 17.90 16.33 -6.63
CA ARG A 207 16.95 16.30 -5.51
C ARG A 207 15.84 17.37 -5.57
N LEU A 208 15.64 17.99 -6.72
CA LEU A 208 14.56 18.96 -6.96
C LEU A 208 13.29 18.23 -7.40
N HIS A 209 12.84 17.30 -6.55
CA HIS A 209 11.70 16.43 -6.83
C HIS A 209 10.41 17.23 -7.01
N ASP A 210 9.59 16.83 -7.97
CA ASP A 210 8.25 17.38 -8.10
C ASP A 210 7.32 16.73 -7.09
N ARG A 211 6.58 17.55 -6.36
CA ARG A 211 5.69 17.13 -5.29
C ARG A 211 4.43 17.95 -5.34
N VAL A 212 3.29 17.27 -5.39
CA VAL A 212 1.97 17.90 -5.39
C VAL A 212 1.11 17.25 -4.32
N GLU A 213 0.54 18.06 -3.46
CA GLU A 213 -0.33 17.66 -2.38
C GLU A 213 -1.76 18.15 -2.64
N TYR A 214 -2.71 17.25 -2.56
CA TYR A 214 -4.14 17.51 -2.63
C TYR A 214 -4.73 17.32 -1.24
N ASN A 215 -5.22 18.40 -0.65
CA ASN A 215 -5.88 18.40 0.65
C ASN A 215 -7.39 18.47 0.44
N LYS A 216 -8.15 17.54 1.03
CA LYS A 216 -9.60 17.50 0.92
C LYS A 216 -10.22 18.72 1.59
N ASN A 217 -11.10 19.40 0.87
CA ASN A 217 -11.85 20.56 1.36
C ASN A 217 -13.32 20.40 0.91
N ASN A 218 -14.14 19.81 1.77
CA ASN A 218 -15.51 19.39 1.44
C ASN A 218 -15.50 18.50 0.19
N ASP A 219 -16.17 18.91 -0.88
CA ASP A 219 -16.26 18.18 -2.15
C ASP A 219 -15.15 18.55 -3.16
N SER A 220 -14.19 19.37 -2.77
CA SER A 220 -13.10 19.84 -3.62
C SER A 220 -11.73 19.48 -3.05
N TRP A 221 -10.67 19.82 -3.80
CA TRP A 221 -9.30 19.64 -3.39
C TRP A 221 -8.53 20.95 -3.44
N LEU A 222 -7.90 21.32 -2.32
CA LEU A 222 -6.91 22.38 -2.26
C LEU A 222 -5.55 21.82 -2.64
N ILE A 223 -4.90 22.41 -3.65
CA ILE A 223 -3.67 21.90 -4.24
C ILE A 223 -2.50 22.77 -3.77
N LYS A 224 -1.45 22.10 -3.30
CA LYS A 224 -0.15 22.70 -2.95
C LYS A 224 0.98 22.01 -3.73
N ARG A 225 1.99 22.80 -4.12
CA ARG A 225 3.21 22.29 -4.77
C ARG A 225 4.42 22.82 -4.04
#